data_8d40e26c466bcb4d658ea44348994afa
#
_entry.id   8d40e26c466bcb4d658ea44348994afa
#
_cell.length_a   1.000
_cell.length_b   1.000
_cell.length_c   1.000
_cell.angle_alpha   90.00
_cell.angle_beta   90.00
_cell.angle_gamma   90.00
#
_symmetry.space_group_name_H-M   'P 1'
#
loop_
_entity.id
_entity.type
_entity.pdbx_description
1 polymer ?
#
loop_
_entity_poly.entity_id
_entity_poly.type
_entity_poly.pdbx_seq_one_letter_code
_entity_poly.pdbx_strand_id
1 'polypeptide(L)'
;MSSEVETSLEISGSRRIPRFLDSARDDKAPQATRPLFADLTIYHDESSHSAAMNMAIDQALLETAVGPTIRFYHWRSPALSFGYFGKFSDVAIYAAKRDLIRRWTGGGIVFHGDDLTYSIVIPASDPVFDESSIAIYEKIHRALAKALNTSSGRVELAESARCADRIPQRGLPTNDCFASPVRADVMMDGRKIAGAAQRRTRRGLLQQGSIQGFAMKTDLAQKFAQALSTNCSELEVTEETFQRARELAQLKYGSGSWLQKR
;
A
#
# COMPACT_ATOMS: atom_id res chain seq x y z
N MET A 1 51.74 -6.68 -81.76
CA MET A 1 53.05 -7.23 -81.34
C MET A 1 52.94 -7.45 -79.84
N SER A 2 53.02 -8.70 -79.51
CA SER A 2 53.69 -9.33 -78.38
C SER A 2 53.11 -8.89 -76.98
N SER A 3 52.92 -9.71 -76.09
CA SER A 3 52.94 -11.16 -75.76
C SER A 3 52.62 -11.27 -74.30
N GLU A 4 51.72 -12.23 -73.98
CA GLU A 4 51.94 -13.26 -73.00
C GLU A 4 52.64 -12.86 -71.67
N VAL A 5 52.08 -13.26 -70.50
CA VAL A 5 52.31 -14.56 -69.84
C VAL A 5 51.42 -14.72 -68.65
N GLU A 6 50.84 -15.90 -68.57
CA GLU A 6 50.23 -16.49 -67.37
C GLU A 6 51.19 -16.57 -66.20
N THR A 7 50.66 -16.46 -64.99
CA THR A 7 51.17 -17.32 -63.91
C THR A 7 50.13 -17.46 -62.80
N SER A 8 49.65 -18.67 -62.57
CA SER A 8 48.91 -19.14 -61.44
C SER A 8 49.70 -18.99 -60.15
N LEU A 9 49.01 -18.60 -59.11
CA LEU A 9 49.50 -18.87 -57.75
C LEU A 9 48.32 -19.08 -56.84
N GLU A 10 48.21 -20.31 -56.34
CA GLU A 10 47.36 -20.73 -55.24
C GLU A 10 47.72 -19.94 -53.99
N ILE A 11 46.69 -19.41 -53.31
CA ILE A 11 46.82 -18.98 -51.89
C ILE A 11 45.71 -19.60 -51.06
N SER A 12 46.16 -20.58 -50.28
CA SER A 12 45.47 -21.14 -49.14
C SER A 12 44.98 -20.04 -48.21
N GLY A 13 43.66 -19.74 -48.21
CA GLY A 13 43.01 -18.80 -47.31
C GLY A 13 42.41 -19.51 -46.12
N SER A 14 43.10 -19.52 -45.02
CA SER A 14 42.63 -19.91 -43.73
C SER A 14 41.38 -19.09 -43.33
N ARG A 15 40.21 -19.70 -43.31
CA ARG A 15 38.98 -19.10 -42.78
C ARG A 15 39.10 -18.96 -41.28
N ARG A 16 39.29 -17.74 -40.78
CA ARG A 16 39.07 -17.39 -39.38
C ARG A 16 37.58 -17.45 -39.08
N ILE A 17 37.20 -18.38 -38.22
CA ILE A 17 35.88 -18.44 -37.58
C ILE A 17 35.77 -17.26 -36.60
N PRO A 18 34.76 -16.40 -36.67
CA PRO A 18 34.54 -15.39 -35.64
C PRO A 18 34.24 -16.09 -34.32
N ARG A 19 35.04 -15.85 -33.30
CA ARG A 19 34.70 -16.19 -31.92
C ARG A 19 33.46 -15.41 -31.57
N PHE A 20 32.35 -16.11 -31.39
CA PHE A 20 31.22 -15.56 -30.67
C PHE A 20 31.72 -15.16 -29.29
N LEU A 21 31.67 -13.86 -29.00
CA LEU A 21 31.83 -13.30 -27.70
C LEU A 21 30.72 -13.87 -26.86
N ASP A 22 31.12 -14.69 -25.91
CA ASP A 22 30.29 -15.17 -24.79
C ASP A 22 29.77 -13.94 -24.10
N SER A 23 28.50 -13.60 -24.33
CA SER A 23 27.84 -12.51 -23.62
C SER A 23 27.72 -12.98 -22.17
N ALA A 24 28.59 -12.45 -21.34
CA ALA A 24 28.50 -12.56 -19.91
C ALA A 24 27.03 -12.32 -19.50
N ARG A 25 26.39 -13.36 -19.00
CA ARG A 25 25.15 -13.22 -18.25
C ARG A 25 25.48 -12.32 -17.07
N ASP A 26 25.02 -11.08 -17.16
CA ASP A 26 24.89 -10.22 -15.99
C ASP A 26 23.94 -10.91 -15.03
N ASP A 27 24.46 -11.80 -14.20
CA ASP A 27 23.83 -12.25 -12.97
C ASP A 27 23.78 -11.02 -12.04
N LYS A 28 22.80 -10.15 -12.30
CA LYS A 28 22.42 -9.11 -11.36
C LYS A 28 21.98 -9.82 -10.10
N ALA A 29 22.91 -9.90 -9.13
CA ALA A 29 22.56 -10.18 -7.75
C ALA A 29 21.33 -9.33 -7.39
N PRO A 30 20.34 -9.87 -6.65
CA PRO A 30 19.16 -9.12 -6.30
C PRO A 30 19.61 -7.84 -5.60
N GLN A 31 19.44 -6.70 -6.27
CA GLN A 31 19.70 -5.39 -5.67
C GLN A 31 18.87 -5.35 -4.39
N ALA A 32 19.56 -5.30 -3.25
CA ALA A 32 18.91 -5.07 -1.96
C ALA A 32 18.03 -3.82 -2.15
N THR A 33 16.73 -4.01 -2.17
CA THR A 33 15.79 -2.93 -2.45
C THR A 33 15.97 -1.88 -1.38
N ARG A 34 16.48 -0.72 -1.78
CA ARG A 34 16.68 0.44 -0.90
C ARG A 34 15.36 0.70 -0.16
N PRO A 35 15.38 0.95 1.16
CA PRO A 35 14.18 1.27 1.92
C PRO A 35 13.46 2.48 1.30
N LEU A 36 12.13 2.51 1.44
CA LEU A 36 11.31 3.57 0.83
C LEU A 36 11.58 4.93 1.46
N PHE A 37 11.72 4.96 2.80
CA PHE A 37 11.96 6.19 3.57
C PHE A 37 13.36 6.17 4.18
N ALA A 38 13.99 7.35 4.25
CA ALA A 38 15.25 7.53 5.00
C ALA A 38 14.99 7.35 6.50
N ASP A 39 13.97 8.02 7.01
CA ASP A 39 13.51 7.98 8.39
C ASP A 39 12.01 7.68 8.42
N LEU A 40 11.53 7.00 9.46
CA LEU A 40 10.12 6.68 9.63
C LEU A 40 9.72 6.78 11.10
N THR A 41 8.72 7.61 11.41
CA THR A 41 8.11 7.65 12.73
C THR A 41 7.00 6.62 12.82
N ILE A 42 7.01 5.79 13.87
CA ILE A 42 5.99 4.78 14.13
C ILE A 42 5.13 5.26 15.32
N TYR A 43 3.82 5.21 15.13
CA TYR A 43 2.84 5.40 16.18
C TYR A 43 2.10 4.08 16.43
N HIS A 44 2.35 3.45 17.58
CA HIS A 44 1.54 2.35 18.08
C HIS A 44 0.39 2.92 18.89
N ASP A 45 -0.79 2.97 18.30
CA ASP A 45 -1.97 3.49 18.98
C ASP A 45 -2.72 2.33 19.64
N GLU A 46 -2.29 2.01 20.86
CA GLU A 46 -2.90 0.95 21.66
C GLU A 46 -4.32 1.32 22.17
N SER A 47 -4.62 2.60 22.16
CA SER A 47 -5.94 3.11 22.54
C SER A 47 -6.94 2.84 21.42
N SER A 48 -7.93 1.99 21.67
CA SER A 48 -8.99 1.79 20.68
C SER A 48 -9.89 3.03 20.60
N HIS A 49 -9.89 3.69 19.47
CA HIS A 49 -10.67 4.89 19.21
C HIS A 49 -11.98 4.60 18.46
N SER A 50 -12.92 5.55 18.54
CA SER A 50 -14.12 5.53 17.69
C SER A 50 -13.76 5.68 16.22
N ALA A 51 -14.64 5.25 15.32
CA ALA A 51 -14.43 5.36 13.88
C ALA A 51 -14.13 6.81 13.43
N ALA A 52 -14.87 7.79 13.99
CA ALA A 52 -14.66 9.20 13.70
C ALA A 52 -13.26 9.68 14.15
N MET A 53 -12.84 9.27 15.36
CA MET A 53 -11.54 9.66 15.92
C MET A 53 -10.38 9.04 15.14
N ASN A 54 -10.47 7.77 14.73
CA ASN A 54 -9.44 7.13 13.91
C ASN A 54 -9.19 7.90 12.60
N MET A 55 -10.26 8.28 11.89
CA MET A 55 -10.14 9.06 10.66
C MET A 55 -9.62 10.48 10.91
N ALA A 56 -9.96 11.05 12.05
CA ALA A 56 -9.52 12.38 12.45
C ALA A 56 -8.02 12.41 12.79
N ILE A 57 -7.51 11.41 13.52
CA ILE A 57 -6.08 11.29 13.83
C ILE A 57 -5.27 11.16 12.54
N ASP A 58 -5.70 10.31 11.60
CA ASP A 58 -5.00 10.16 10.31
C ASP A 58 -4.93 11.46 9.52
N GLN A 59 -6.00 12.27 9.53
CA GLN A 59 -5.97 13.58 8.90
C GLN A 59 -5.12 14.58 9.68
N ALA A 60 -5.18 14.58 11.01
CA ALA A 60 -4.37 15.47 11.84
C ALA A 60 -2.88 15.20 11.63
N LEU A 61 -2.47 13.93 11.58
CA LEU A 61 -1.10 13.54 11.24
C LEU A 61 -0.67 14.09 9.87
N LEU A 62 -1.54 14.02 8.84
CA LEU A 62 -1.22 14.64 7.54
C LEU A 62 -1.05 16.16 7.63
N GLU A 63 -1.73 16.82 8.57
CA GLU A 63 -1.64 18.26 8.76
C GLU A 63 -0.41 18.69 9.56
N THR A 64 0.15 17.83 10.42
CA THR A 64 1.20 18.17 11.40
C THR A 64 2.53 17.43 11.19
N ALA A 65 2.55 16.29 10.50
CA ALA A 65 3.77 15.49 10.32
C ALA A 65 4.84 16.25 9.53
N VAL A 66 6.07 16.24 10.06
CA VAL A 66 7.26 16.85 9.43
C VAL A 66 8.07 15.87 8.61
N GLY A 67 7.87 14.57 8.80
CA GLY A 67 8.50 13.46 8.06
C GLY A 67 7.52 12.31 7.85
N PRO A 68 7.93 11.25 7.11
CA PRO A 68 7.10 10.06 6.92
C PRO A 68 6.71 9.41 8.25
N THR A 69 5.43 9.06 8.38
CA THR A 69 4.91 8.39 9.57
C THR A 69 4.08 7.17 9.19
N ILE A 70 4.08 6.17 10.06
CA ILE A 70 3.14 5.06 10.02
C ILE A 70 2.45 4.95 11.36
N ARG A 71 1.13 4.84 11.37
CA ARG A 71 0.31 4.58 12.55
C ARG A 71 -0.38 3.25 12.40
N PHE A 72 -0.30 2.40 13.44
CA PHE A 72 -1.04 1.15 13.56
C PHE A 72 -2.10 1.30 14.63
N TYR A 73 -3.33 0.85 14.33
CA TYR A 73 -4.45 1.02 15.25
C TYR A 73 -5.55 -0.02 15.08
N HIS A 74 -6.39 -0.12 16.10
CA HIS A 74 -7.59 -0.94 16.14
C HIS A 74 -8.84 -0.08 16.31
N TRP A 75 -9.99 -0.70 16.16
CA TRP A 75 -11.28 -0.05 16.26
C TRP A 75 -11.93 -0.39 17.59
N ARG A 76 -12.50 0.60 18.28
CA ARG A 76 -13.17 0.40 19.59
C ARG A 76 -14.41 -0.49 19.49
N SER A 77 -15.09 -0.48 18.36
CA SER A 77 -16.31 -1.23 18.05
C SER A 77 -16.25 -1.73 16.60
N PRO A 78 -16.99 -2.78 16.25
CA PRO A 78 -17.13 -3.21 14.87
C PRO A 78 -17.54 -2.03 13.99
N ALA A 79 -16.71 -1.67 13.03
CA ALA A 79 -16.92 -0.53 12.15
C ALA A 79 -17.04 -0.96 10.69
N LEU A 80 -17.58 -0.06 9.87
CA LEU A 80 -17.58 -0.15 8.43
C LEU A 80 -17.14 1.20 7.88
N SER A 81 -16.04 1.20 7.16
CA SER A 81 -15.58 2.40 6.46
C SER A 81 -15.82 2.29 4.96
N PHE A 82 -16.19 3.41 4.34
CA PHE A 82 -16.36 3.50 2.89
C PHE A 82 -15.66 4.74 2.33
N GLY A 83 -15.26 4.67 1.06
CA GLY A 83 -14.45 5.70 0.44
C GLY A 83 -15.19 7.01 0.25
N TYR A 84 -14.42 8.08 0.02
CA TYR A 84 -14.92 9.45 -0.17
C TYR A 84 -16.05 9.58 -1.19
N PHE A 85 -15.97 8.82 -2.29
CA PHE A 85 -16.96 8.85 -3.39
C PHE A 85 -18.10 7.81 -3.23
N GLY A 86 -18.06 6.98 -2.18
CA GLY A 86 -19.09 5.97 -1.92
C GLY A 86 -20.41 6.62 -1.53
N LYS A 87 -21.52 5.94 -1.80
CA LYS A 87 -22.85 6.40 -1.41
C LYS A 87 -23.22 5.88 -0.04
N PHE A 88 -23.79 6.72 0.82
CA PHE A 88 -24.30 6.30 2.13
C PHE A 88 -25.39 5.23 2.00
N SER A 89 -26.24 5.30 0.96
CA SER A 89 -27.28 4.30 0.69
C SER A 89 -26.74 2.88 0.60
N ASP A 90 -25.52 2.70 0.11
CA ASP A 90 -24.91 1.39 -0.09
C ASP A 90 -24.48 0.71 1.22
N VAL A 91 -24.36 1.49 2.29
CA VAL A 91 -23.90 1.04 3.62
C VAL A 91 -24.93 1.22 4.73
N ALA A 92 -26.01 1.96 4.50
CA ALA A 92 -27.01 2.29 5.51
C ALA A 92 -27.62 1.08 6.23
N ILE A 93 -27.75 -0.06 5.54
CA ILE A 93 -28.28 -1.32 6.08
C ILE A 93 -27.41 -1.89 7.23
N TYR A 94 -26.16 -1.47 7.33
CA TYR A 94 -25.22 -1.94 8.37
C TYR A 94 -25.21 -1.06 9.62
N ALA A 95 -25.90 0.10 9.61
CA ALA A 95 -25.88 1.10 10.69
C ALA A 95 -26.35 0.54 12.05
N ALA A 96 -27.23 -0.47 12.04
CA ALA A 96 -27.72 -1.10 13.27
C ALA A 96 -26.68 -1.99 13.97
N LYS A 97 -25.61 -2.41 13.26
CA LYS A 97 -24.63 -3.39 13.74
C LYS A 97 -23.19 -2.89 13.74
N ARG A 98 -22.92 -1.77 13.08
CA ARG A 98 -21.56 -1.24 12.89
C ARG A 98 -21.54 0.27 12.92
N ASP A 99 -20.45 0.82 13.43
CA ASP A 99 -20.14 2.24 13.29
C ASP A 99 -19.79 2.56 11.83
N LEU A 100 -20.63 3.36 11.16
CA LEU A 100 -20.40 3.74 9.78
C LEU A 100 -19.51 4.98 9.72
N ILE A 101 -18.49 4.95 8.88
CA ILE A 101 -17.60 6.09 8.67
C ILE A 101 -17.22 6.28 7.21
N ARG A 102 -17.30 7.52 6.73
CA ARG A 102 -16.77 7.93 5.43
C ARG A 102 -15.31 8.32 5.60
N ARG A 103 -14.41 7.64 4.87
CA ARG A 103 -12.98 8.01 4.80
C ARG A 103 -12.78 9.25 3.92
N TRP A 104 -11.71 9.98 4.17
CA TRP A 104 -11.25 11.04 3.25
C TRP A 104 -10.52 10.47 2.03
N THR A 105 -9.95 9.31 2.13
CA THR A 105 -9.37 8.53 1.02
C THR A 105 -10.47 7.90 0.15
N GLY A 106 -10.09 7.43 -1.03
CA GLY A 106 -11.01 6.72 -1.93
C GLY A 106 -11.31 5.28 -1.51
N GLY A 107 -11.50 4.42 -2.49
CA GLY A 107 -11.74 2.98 -2.32
C GLY A 107 -13.20 2.62 -2.03
N GLY A 108 -13.49 1.33 -1.92
CA GLY A 108 -14.80 0.77 -1.65
C GLY A 108 -15.11 0.62 -0.15
N ILE A 109 -15.89 -0.40 0.18
CA ILE A 109 -16.34 -0.71 1.55
C ILE A 109 -15.30 -1.62 2.21
N VAL A 110 -14.98 -1.34 3.48
CA VAL A 110 -14.12 -2.20 4.31
C VAL A 110 -14.82 -2.45 5.64
N PHE A 111 -14.95 -3.72 6.00
CA PHE A 111 -15.43 -4.15 7.30
C PHE A 111 -14.24 -4.25 8.25
N HIS A 112 -14.39 -3.65 9.45
CA HIS A 112 -13.37 -3.61 10.50
C HIS A 112 -13.84 -4.36 11.74
N GLY A 113 -12.89 -4.92 12.46
CA GLY A 113 -13.08 -5.68 13.71
C GLY A 113 -11.77 -6.31 14.13
N ASP A 114 -11.43 -7.44 13.53
CA ASP A 114 -10.20 -8.20 13.83
C ASP A 114 -9.04 -7.83 12.90
N ASP A 115 -9.16 -6.76 12.12
CA ASP A 115 -8.13 -6.29 11.21
C ASP A 115 -7.07 -5.44 11.93
N LEU A 116 -5.83 -5.49 11.42
CA LEU A 116 -4.83 -4.48 11.71
C LEU A 116 -4.98 -3.37 10.68
N THR A 117 -5.43 -2.21 11.15
CA THR A 117 -5.51 -1.02 10.30
C THR A 117 -4.22 -0.21 10.42
N TYR A 118 -3.74 0.35 9.31
CA TYR A 118 -2.62 1.26 9.30
C TYR A 118 -2.91 2.51 8.48
N SER A 119 -2.26 3.61 8.85
CA SER A 119 -2.16 4.78 7.98
C SER A 119 -0.70 5.20 7.80
N ILE A 120 -0.35 5.61 6.57
CA ILE A 120 0.96 6.18 6.25
C ILE A 120 0.75 7.60 5.78
N VAL A 121 1.50 8.53 6.37
CA VAL A 121 1.57 9.92 5.93
C VAL A 121 2.94 10.17 5.32
N ILE A 122 2.95 10.78 4.14
CA ILE A 122 4.15 11.24 3.44
C ILE A 122 3.99 12.73 3.23
N PRO A 123 4.68 13.59 3.99
CA PRO A 123 4.63 15.04 3.80
C PRO A 123 5.08 15.45 2.40
N ALA A 124 4.58 16.59 1.92
CA ALA A 124 4.97 17.11 0.60
C ALA A 124 6.46 17.51 0.51
N SER A 125 7.13 17.66 1.65
CA SER A 125 8.57 17.92 1.73
C SER A 125 9.44 16.67 1.58
N ASP A 126 8.85 15.47 1.68
CA ASP A 126 9.59 14.23 1.51
C ASP A 126 9.77 13.89 0.02
N PRO A 127 10.99 13.49 -0.43
CA PRO A 127 11.23 13.16 -1.84
C PRO A 127 10.33 12.06 -2.42
N VAL A 128 9.86 11.12 -1.59
CA VAL A 128 8.93 10.06 -2.02
C VAL A 128 7.59 10.66 -2.49
N PHE A 129 7.22 11.82 -1.98
CA PHE A 129 5.99 12.49 -2.42
C PHE A 129 6.02 12.84 -3.91
N ASP A 130 7.16 13.07 -4.53
CA ASP A 130 7.25 13.38 -5.97
C ASP A 130 6.91 12.20 -6.87
N GLU A 131 6.92 10.99 -6.33
CA GLU A 131 6.54 9.80 -7.08
C GLU A 131 5.01 9.74 -7.34
N SER A 132 4.63 8.95 -8.34
CA SER A 132 3.21 8.72 -8.61
C SER A 132 2.54 7.95 -7.47
N SER A 133 1.26 8.24 -7.21
CA SER A 133 0.48 7.52 -6.19
C SER A 133 0.50 6.00 -6.39
N ILE A 134 0.50 5.53 -7.64
CA ILE A 134 0.58 4.10 -7.96
C ILE A 134 1.93 3.51 -7.57
N ALA A 135 3.03 4.21 -7.87
CA ALA A 135 4.38 3.76 -7.50
C ALA A 135 4.55 3.68 -5.98
N ILE A 136 4.09 4.69 -5.25
CA ILE A 136 4.10 4.72 -3.77
C ILE A 136 3.27 3.55 -3.22
N TYR A 137 2.05 3.35 -3.75
CA TYR A 137 1.17 2.24 -3.35
C TYR A 137 1.86 0.88 -3.51
N GLU A 138 2.46 0.64 -4.67
CA GLU A 138 3.15 -0.61 -4.97
C GLU A 138 4.37 -0.83 -4.06
N LYS A 139 5.18 0.21 -3.80
CA LYS A 139 6.34 0.13 -2.92
C LYS A 139 5.95 -0.19 -1.48
N ILE A 140 4.91 0.47 -0.95
CA ILE A 140 4.39 0.22 0.39
C ILE A 140 3.87 -1.22 0.51
N HIS A 141 3.09 -1.69 -0.45
CA HIS A 141 2.55 -3.05 -0.42
C HIS A 141 3.61 -4.12 -0.66
N ARG A 142 4.68 -3.80 -1.41
CA ARG A 142 5.85 -4.68 -1.52
C ARG A 142 6.58 -4.82 -0.18
N ALA A 143 6.72 -3.74 0.59
CA ALA A 143 7.28 -3.79 1.94
C ALA A 143 6.38 -4.61 2.88
N LEU A 144 5.05 -4.44 2.80
CA LEU A 144 4.11 -5.25 3.56
C LEU A 144 4.19 -6.74 3.19
N ALA A 145 4.23 -7.06 1.89
CA ALA A 145 4.38 -8.44 1.42
C ALA A 145 5.68 -9.07 1.94
N LYS A 146 6.78 -8.31 1.98
CA LYS A 146 8.05 -8.75 2.56
C LYS A 146 7.92 -9.04 4.06
N ALA A 147 7.21 -8.18 4.81
CA ALA A 147 6.97 -8.37 6.25
C ALA A 147 6.11 -9.61 6.55
N LEU A 148 5.16 -9.91 5.66
CA LEU A 148 4.28 -11.07 5.75
C LEU A 148 4.94 -12.38 5.33
N ASN A 149 6.01 -12.32 4.52
CA ASN A 149 6.64 -13.50 3.91
C ASN A 149 7.50 -14.27 4.92
N THR A 150 6.86 -14.80 5.95
CA THR A 150 7.47 -15.61 7.01
C THR A 150 6.72 -16.92 7.15
N SER A 151 7.12 -17.94 6.38
CA SER A 151 6.89 -19.37 6.67
C SER A 151 5.44 -19.94 6.58
N SER A 152 4.42 -19.24 6.14
CA SER A 152 3.03 -19.76 6.21
C SER A 152 2.13 -19.38 5.03
N GLY A 153 2.67 -19.32 3.80
CA GLY A 153 1.86 -19.03 2.61
C GLY A 153 2.64 -18.25 1.56
N ARG A 154 2.21 -18.37 0.31
CA ARG A 154 2.78 -17.59 -0.79
C ARG A 154 2.17 -16.20 -0.79
N VAL A 155 2.96 -15.20 -0.41
CA VAL A 155 2.56 -13.78 -0.45
C VAL A 155 3.07 -13.14 -1.74
N GLU A 156 2.17 -12.50 -2.48
CA GLU A 156 2.48 -11.85 -3.74
C GLU A 156 1.65 -10.56 -3.90
N LEU A 157 2.03 -9.71 -4.84
CA LEU A 157 1.23 -8.55 -5.23
C LEU A 157 0.34 -8.91 -6.40
N ALA A 158 -0.90 -8.45 -6.41
CA ALA A 158 -1.80 -8.59 -7.54
C ALA A 158 -1.21 -7.88 -8.78
N GLU A 159 -1.00 -8.60 -9.88
CA GLU A 159 -0.36 -8.06 -11.10
C GLU A 159 -1.28 -7.12 -11.88
N SER A 160 -2.59 -7.37 -11.88
CA SER A 160 -3.62 -6.53 -12.51
C SER A 160 -4.95 -6.75 -11.82
N ALA A 161 -5.88 -5.82 -12.02
CA ALA A 161 -7.29 -6.09 -11.75
C ALA A 161 -7.80 -7.14 -12.75
N ARG A 162 -7.39 -8.40 -12.59
CA ARG A 162 -8.04 -9.49 -13.31
C ARG A 162 -9.45 -9.58 -12.76
N CYS A 163 -10.44 -9.34 -13.61
CA CYS A 163 -11.73 -9.99 -13.48
C CYS A 163 -11.48 -11.52 -13.61
N ALA A 164 -10.75 -12.11 -12.68
CA ALA A 164 -10.69 -13.53 -12.51
C ALA A 164 -12.04 -13.94 -11.94
N ASP A 165 -12.76 -14.73 -12.69
CA ASP A 165 -13.97 -15.47 -12.36
C ASP A 165 -14.55 -15.15 -10.98
N ARG A 166 -15.46 -14.16 -10.98
CA ARG A 166 -16.22 -13.80 -9.80
C ARG A 166 -17.01 -15.03 -9.37
N ILE A 167 -16.46 -15.78 -8.43
CA ILE A 167 -17.31 -16.59 -7.58
C ILE A 167 -17.95 -15.61 -6.63
N PRO A 168 -19.24 -15.24 -6.79
CA PRO A 168 -19.90 -14.35 -5.88
C PRO A 168 -19.90 -15.03 -4.51
N GLN A 169 -19.14 -14.50 -3.56
CA GLN A 169 -19.32 -14.91 -2.17
C GLN A 169 -20.73 -14.47 -1.76
N ARG A 170 -21.62 -15.46 -1.59
CA ARG A 170 -23.01 -15.19 -1.21
C ARG A 170 -23.04 -14.36 0.07
N GLY A 171 -23.60 -13.14 -0.02
CA GLY A 171 -23.88 -12.28 1.12
C GLY A 171 -22.99 -11.07 1.32
N LEU A 172 -21.94 -10.86 0.52
CA LEU A 172 -21.14 -9.63 0.57
C LEU A 172 -21.62 -8.62 -0.48
N PRO A 173 -21.62 -7.31 -0.18
CA PRO A 173 -22.00 -6.28 -1.14
C PRO A 173 -21.01 -6.29 -2.33
N THR A 174 -21.50 -6.03 -3.52
CA THR A 174 -20.71 -6.00 -4.77
C THR A 174 -19.57 -4.96 -4.77
N ASN A 175 -19.55 -4.06 -3.79
CA ASN A 175 -18.57 -3.00 -3.61
C ASN A 175 -17.56 -3.28 -2.46
N ASP A 176 -17.49 -4.52 -1.96
CA ASP A 176 -16.48 -4.90 -0.95
C ASP A 176 -15.08 -4.82 -1.57
N CYS A 177 -14.21 -4.02 -0.94
CA CYS A 177 -12.81 -3.86 -1.37
C CYS A 177 -12.01 -5.16 -1.34
N PHE A 178 -12.37 -6.11 -0.47
CA PHE A 178 -11.67 -7.39 -0.38
C PHE A 178 -12.17 -8.42 -1.40
N ALA A 179 -13.36 -8.23 -1.96
CA ALA A 179 -13.90 -9.11 -3.00
C ALA A 179 -13.32 -8.83 -4.40
N SER A 180 -12.67 -7.68 -4.62
CA SER A 180 -12.14 -7.28 -5.91
C SER A 180 -10.73 -6.71 -5.76
N PRO A 181 -9.67 -7.52 -5.92
CA PRO A 181 -8.29 -7.04 -5.84
C PRO A 181 -8.01 -6.05 -6.97
N VAL A 182 -7.27 -4.99 -6.66
CA VAL A 182 -6.68 -4.07 -7.62
C VAL A 182 -5.18 -4.33 -7.73
N ARG A 183 -4.55 -3.76 -8.77
CA ARG A 183 -3.11 -3.90 -8.95
C ARG A 183 -2.35 -3.52 -7.68
N ALA A 184 -1.37 -4.33 -7.33
CA ALA A 184 -0.51 -4.21 -6.16
C ALA A 184 -1.20 -4.37 -4.80
N ASP A 185 -2.44 -4.86 -4.73
CA ASP A 185 -2.99 -5.38 -3.48
C ASP A 185 -2.18 -6.60 -3.02
N VAL A 186 -2.10 -6.82 -1.71
CA VAL A 186 -1.37 -7.96 -1.17
C VAL A 186 -2.27 -9.19 -1.14
N MET A 187 -1.80 -10.24 -1.78
CA MET A 187 -2.47 -11.52 -1.91
C MET A 187 -1.73 -12.59 -1.09
N MET A 188 -2.45 -13.50 -0.47
CA MET A 188 -1.91 -14.70 0.16
C MET A 188 -2.73 -15.90 -0.33
N ASP A 189 -2.07 -16.87 -0.95
CA ASP A 189 -2.70 -18.08 -1.50
C ASP A 189 -3.93 -17.76 -2.40
N GLY A 190 -3.78 -16.74 -3.25
CA GLY A 190 -4.83 -16.29 -4.18
C GLY A 190 -5.95 -15.43 -3.56
N ARG A 191 -5.92 -15.15 -2.26
CA ARG A 191 -6.90 -14.30 -1.56
C ARG A 191 -6.29 -12.94 -1.24
N LYS A 192 -7.06 -11.87 -1.41
CA LYS A 192 -6.65 -10.55 -0.94
C LYS A 192 -6.65 -10.52 0.59
N ILE A 193 -5.50 -10.15 1.17
CA ILE A 193 -5.32 -10.01 2.61
C ILE A 193 -5.03 -8.58 3.02
N ALA A 194 -4.56 -7.73 2.10
CA ALA A 194 -4.41 -6.31 2.39
C ALA A 194 -4.70 -5.47 1.15
N GLY A 195 -5.25 -4.30 1.41
CA GLY A 195 -5.49 -3.26 0.43
C GLY A 195 -5.52 -1.90 1.11
N ALA A 196 -5.37 -0.84 0.33
CA ALA A 196 -5.35 0.51 0.83
C ALA A 196 -6.03 1.49 -0.12
N ALA A 197 -6.22 2.72 0.35
CA ALA A 197 -6.67 3.83 -0.46
C ALA A 197 -5.86 5.09 -0.12
N GLN A 198 -5.68 5.95 -1.09
CA GLN A 198 -4.84 7.14 -0.96
C GLN A 198 -5.63 8.44 -1.13
N ARG A 199 -5.15 9.46 -0.46
CA ARG A 199 -5.52 10.86 -0.67
C ARG A 199 -4.27 11.68 -0.83
N ARG A 200 -4.08 12.31 -1.98
CA ARG A 200 -3.01 13.27 -2.23
C ARG A 200 -3.55 14.68 -2.08
N THR A 201 -2.82 15.52 -1.35
CA THR A 201 -3.13 16.93 -1.11
C THR A 201 -1.88 17.77 -1.31
N ARG A 202 -1.99 19.10 -1.20
CA ARG A 202 -0.82 20.00 -1.21
C ARG A 202 0.11 19.80 0.00
N ARG A 203 -0.39 19.22 1.10
CA ARG A 203 0.38 18.98 2.34
C ARG A 203 1.14 17.67 2.32
N GLY A 204 0.72 16.71 1.48
CA GLY A 204 1.29 15.38 1.42
C GLY A 204 0.30 14.33 0.95
N LEU A 205 0.66 13.07 1.13
CA LEU A 205 -0.14 11.90 0.80
C LEU A 205 -0.51 11.17 2.09
N LEU A 206 -1.79 10.82 2.22
CA LEU A 206 -2.31 9.89 3.21
C LEU A 206 -2.68 8.58 2.51
N GLN A 207 -2.12 7.46 2.97
CA GLN A 207 -2.56 6.11 2.62
C GLN A 207 -3.16 5.43 3.85
N GLN A 208 -4.40 4.94 3.72
CA GLN A 208 -5.08 4.14 4.75
C GLN A 208 -5.25 2.72 4.24
N GLY A 209 -4.81 1.74 5.00
CA GLY A 209 -4.85 0.33 4.64
C GLY A 209 -5.38 -0.56 5.75
N SER A 210 -5.88 -1.73 5.36
CA SER A 210 -6.39 -2.76 6.27
C SER A 210 -5.78 -4.11 5.88
N ILE A 211 -5.38 -4.88 6.88
CA ILE A 211 -4.77 -6.20 6.78
C ILE A 211 -5.68 -7.18 7.49
N GLN A 212 -6.17 -8.21 6.78
CA GLN A 212 -7.24 -9.10 7.25
C GLN A 212 -7.04 -10.54 6.78
N GLY A 213 -7.83 -11.44 7.33
CA GLY A 213 -8.08 -12.77 6.75
C GLY A 213 -7.07 -13.84 7.06
N PHE A 214 -6.18 -13.60 8.04
CA PHE A 214 -5.24 -14.61 8.56
C PHE A 214 -4.91 -14.33 10.02
N ALA A 215 -4.29 -15.32 10.69
CA ALA A 215 -3.80 -15.13 12.06
C ALA A 215 -2.57 -14.20 12.04
N MET A 216 -2.77 -12.96 12.47
CA MET A 216 -1.70 -11.96 12.52
C MET A 216 -0.71 -12.26 13.62
N LYS A 217 0.59 -12.17 13.27
CA LYS A 217 1.67 -12.26 14.25
C LYS A 217 1.82 -10.92 14.96
N THR A 218 2.18 -10.95 16.23
CA THR A 218 2.36 -9.76 17.07
C THR A 218 3.48 -8.82 16.56
N ASP A 219 4.44 -9.36 15.81
CA ASP A 219 5.58 -8.61 15.27
C ASP A 219 5.37 -8.03 13.87
N LEU A 220 4.16 -8.19 13.28
CA LEU A 220 3.89 -7.76 11.91
C LEU A 220 4.04 -6.25 11.74
N ALA A 221 3.50 -5.46 12.66
CA ALA A 221 3.58 -3.99 12.60
C ALA A 221 5.05 -3.53 12.56
N GLN A 222 5.88 -4.08 13.45
CA GLN A 222 7.31 -3.77 13.53
C GLN A 222 8.05 -4.17 12.25
N LYS A 223 7.83 -5.40 11.76
CA LYS A 223 8.45 -5.88 10.51
C LYS A 223 8.04 -5.06 9.31
N PHE A 224 6.80 -4.62 9.27
CA PHE A 224 6.31 -3.78 8.18
C PHE A 224 6.98 -2.41 8.19
N ALA A 225 7.08 -1.76 9.36
CA ALA A 225 7.79 -0.50 9.49
C ALA A 225 9.28 -0.64 9.11
N GLN A 226 9.96 -1.68 9.58
CA GLN A 226 11.36 -1.98 9.25
C GLN A 226 11.59 -2.30 7.76
N ALA A 227 10.57 -2.82 7.07
CA ALA A 227 10.64 -3.03 5.62
C ALA A 227 10.50 -1.72 4.82
N LEU A 228 9.90 -0.68 5.42
CA LEU A 228 9.75 0.66 4.83
C LEU A 228 10.96 1.54 5.07
N SER A 229 11.57 1.45 6.28
CA SER A 229 12.77 2.21 6.66
C SER A 229 13.66 1.40 7.60
N THR A 230 14.97 1.54 7.45
CA THR A 230 15.94 0.98 8.41
C THR A 230 16.15 1.88 9.62
N ASN A 231 15.70 3.15 9.56
CA ASN A 231 15.77 4.12 10.65
C ASN A 231 14.35 4.46 11.12
N CYS A 232 13.87 3.69 12.10
CA CYS A 232 12.54 3.83 12.67
C CYS A 232 12.63 4.40 14.08
N SER A 233 11.77 5.37 14.40
CA SER A 233 11.61 5.94 15.75
C SER A 233 10.17 5.73 16.21
N GLU A 234 9.98 5.16 17.39
CA GLU A 234 8.66 4.99 17.99
C GLU A 234 8.33 6.21 18.84
N LEU A 235 7.20 6.82 18.58
CA LEU A 235 6.72 8.01 19.29
C LEU A 235 5.22 7.87 19.61
N GLU A 236 4.78 8.62 20.60
CA GLU A 236 3.36 8.83 20.85
C GLU A 236 2.83 10.01 20.02
N VAL A 237 1.56 9.93 19.63
CA VAL A 237 0.89 11.05 18.96
C VAL A 237 0.84 12.24 19.91
N THR A 238 1.31 13.39 19.48
CA THR A 238 1.39 14.59 20.33
C THR A 238 0.02 15.09 20.74
N GLU A 239 -0.06 15.77 21.91
CA GLU A 239 -1.32 16.36 22.37
C GLU A 239 -1.87 17.40 21.38
N GLU A 240 -1.01 18.15 20.69
CA GLU A 240 -1.41 19.09 19.63
C GLU A 240 -2.12 18.34 18.49
N THR A 241 -1.56 17.24 18.03
CA THR A 241 -2.18 16.38 16.99
C THR A 241 -3.50 15.80 17.49
N PHE A 242 -3.57 15.34 18.74
CA PHE A 242 -4.81 14.84 19.33
C PHE A 242 -5.87 15.95 19.47
N GLN A 243 -5.49 17.15 19.87
CA GLN A 243 -6.42 18.29 19.93
C GLN A 243 -7.00 18.59 18.55
N ARG A 244 -6.16 18.62 17.52
CA ARG A 244 -6.61 18.79 16.15
C ARG A 244 -7.51 17.65 15.69
N ALA A 245 -7.20 16.44 16.07
CA ALA A 245 -8.05 15.29 15.78
C ALA A 245 -9.43 15.37 16.45
N ARG A 246 -9.52 15.84 17.71
CA ARG A 246 -10.82 16.04 18.38
C ARG A 246 -11.70 17.04 17.63
N GLU A 247 -11.13 18.16 17.17
CA GLU A 247 -11.84 19.14 16.35
C GLU A 247 -12.36 18.49 15.04
N LEU A 248 -11.51 17.76 14.34
CA LEU A 248 -11.88 17.07 13.10
C LEU A 248 -12.92 15.99 13.34
N ALA A 249 -12.83 15.26 14.44
CA ALA A 249 -13.81 14.25 14.81
C ALA A 249 -15.18 14.87 15.06
N GLN A 250 -15.23 16.00 15.78
CA GLN A 250 -16.46 16.72 16.08
C GLN A 250 -17.06 17.39 14.84
N LEU A 251 -16.27 18.18 14.12
CA LEU A 251 -16.77 19.06 13.06
C LEU A 251 -16.96 18.37 11.71
N LYS A 252 -16.24 17.28 11.47
CA LYS A 252 -16.24 16.58 10.20
C LYS A 252 -16.68 15.13 10.35
N TYR A 253 -15.84 14.28 10.91
CA TYR A 253 -16.02 12.83 10.81
C TYR A 253 -17.22 12.30 11.61
N GLY A 254 -17.59 12.93 12.71
CA GLY A 254 -18.79 12.62 13.49
C GLY A 254 -20.06 13.30 12.99
N SER A 255 -19.97 14.15 11.95
CA SER A 255 -21.15 14.87 11.45
C SER A 255 -21.93 14.04 10.42
N GLY A 256 -23.27 14.11 10.50
CA GLY A 256 -24.15 13.48 9.52
C GLY A 256 -23.98 14.05 8.11
N SER A 257 -23.62 15.32 8.00
CA SER A 257 -23.34 15.99 6.70
C SER A 257 -22.12 15.40 6.00
N TRP A 258 -21.09 15.02 6.74
CA TRP A 258 -19.92 14.33 6.16
C TRP A 258 -20.25 12.88 5.81
N LEU A 259 -20.91 12.17 6.72
CA LEU A 259 -21.26 10.76 6.51
C LEU A 259 -22.15 10.60 5.27
N GLN A 260 -23.15 11.46 5.10
CA GLN A 260 -24.14 11.41 4.04
C GLN A 260 -23.82 12.29 2.82
N LYS A 261 -22.60 12.82 2.76
CA LYS A 261 -22.15 13.65 1.62
C LYS A 261 -22.46 12.97 0.30
N ARG A 262 -23.06 13.72 -0.62
CA ARG A 262 -23.41 13.30 -1.98
C ARG A 262 -22.24 13.50 -2.95
#